data_ba9e99e99d7c42042f702ec996560abb
#
_entry.id   ba9e99e99d7c42042f702ec996560abb
#
_cell.length_a   1.000
_cell.length_b   1.000
_cell.length_c   1.000
_cell.angle_alpha   90.00
_cell.angle_beta   90.00
_cell.angle_gamma   90.00
#
_symmetry.space_group_name_H-M   'P 1'
#
loop_
_entity.id
_entity.type
_entity.pdbx_description
1 polymer ?
#
loop_
_entity_poly.entity_id
_entity_poly.type
_entity_poly.pdbx_seq_one_letter_code
_entity_poly.pdbx_strand_id
1 'polypeptide(L)'
;VSYVLVFKLSRFGRNAADILNSLEFVQSYGINLICIEEGIDSSQTSGKLLISVLSAVAEIERENIIEQTMNGRREKARQGGWNGGFAPYGYYLKDNQLLIEETEAEAIRIIFDKFANSDIGLGGVAKYLNLQGIKKIPRQNGTLETWSSHFIRLILDNPVYCGKIAYGRRTREKVKGTKNEYFGFIFQLFVL
;
A
#
# COMPACT_ATOMS: atom_id res chain seq x y z
N VAL A 1 21.58 32.75 -17.53
CA VAL A 1 20.50 32.46 -18.50
C VAL A 1 19.21 32.86 -17.87
N SER A 2 18.43 33.72 -18.54
CA SER A 2 17.16 34.24 -17.96
C SER A 2 15.93 33.51 -18.49
N TYR A 3 16.08 32.77 -19.58
CA TYR A 3 14.99 32.05 -20.25
C TYR A 3 15.42 30.70 -20.79
N VAL A 4 14.53 29.70 -20.70
CA VAL A 4 14.57 28.45 -21.46
C VAL A 4 13.55 28.59 -22.59
N LEU A 5 13.99 28.39 -23.84
CA LEU A 5 13.14 28.40 -25.02
C LEU A 5 12.86 26.98 -25.49
N VAL A 6 11.60 26.63 -25.62
CA VAL A 6 11.15 25.36 -26.18
C VAL A 6 10.19 25.61 -27.34
N PHE A 7 10.20 24.72 -28.33
CA PHE A 7 9.29 24.87 -29.46
C PHE A 7 7.86 24.45 -29.05
N LYS A 8 7.73 23.30 -28.36
CA LYS A 8 6.45 22.74 -27.86
C LYS A 8 6.54 22.41 -26.39
N LEU A 9 5.46 22.56 -25.65
CA LEU A 9 5.38 22.22 -24.25
C LEU A 9 5.66 20.72 -23.97
N SER A 10 5.27 19.83 -24.91
CA SER A 10 5.57 18.39 -24.88
C SER A 10 7.06 18.05 -24.97
N ARG A 11 7.91 18.99 -25.32
CA ARG A 11 9.38 18.84 -25.28
C ARG A 11 9.96 19.17 -23.91
N PHE A 12 9.19 19.88 -23.10
CA PHE A 12 9.60 20.26 -21.75
C PHE A 12 9.19 19.23 -20.68
N GLY A 13 8.06 18.52 -20.89
CA GLY A 13 7.61 17.44 -20.03
C GLY A 13 6.67 16.48 -20.74
N ARG A 14 6.52 15.27 -20.21
CA ARG A 14 5.72 14.19 -20.81
C ARG A 14 4.24 14.27 -20.42
N ASN A 15 3.94 14.87 -19.28
CA ASN A 15 2.60 15.06 -18.72
C ASN A 15 2.56 16.36 -17.92
N ALA A 16 1.39 16.75 -17.42
CA ALA A 16 1.20 18.01 -16.70
C ALA A 16 2.09 18.09 -15.44
N ALA A 17 2.25 17.01 -14.70
CA ALA A 17 3.09 16.97 -13.49
C ALA A 17 4.59 17.15 -13.82
N ASP A 18 5.08 16.49 -14.87
CA ASP A 18 6.47 16.65 -15.34
C ASP A 18 6.75 18.09 -15.77
N ILE A 19 5.83 18.69 -16.51
CA ILE A 19 5.95 20.08 -16.97
C ILE A 19 5.99 21.02 -15.78
N LEU A 20 5.09 20.83 -14.81
CA LEU A 20 5.01 21.66 -13.59
C LEU A 20 6.30 21.55 -12.78
N ASN A 21 6.76 20.33 -12.47
CA ASN A 21 7.97 20.11 -11.70
C ASN A 21 9.21 20.72 -12.39
N SER A 22 9.31 20.53 -13.71
CA SER A 22 10.42 21.09 -14.50
C SER A 22 10.36 22.61 -14.51
N LEU A 23 9.17 23.21 -14.57
CA LEU A 23 8.99 24.64 -14.56
C LEU A 23 9.32 25.24 -13.18
N GLU A 24 8.84 24.64 -12.09
CA GLU A 24 9.20 25.04 -10.72
C GLU A 24 10.72 24.95 -10.49
N PHE A 25 11.34 23.89 -11.01
CA PHE A 25 12.78 23.72 -10.92
C PHE A 25 13.53 24.87 -11.62
N VAL A 26 13.22 25.19 -12.88
CA VAL A 26 13.92 26.28 -13.58
C VAL A 26 13.61 27.65 -12.98
N GLN A 27 12.37 27.87 -12.51
CA GLN A 27 11.98 29.11 -11.84
C GLN A 27 12.68 29.31 -10.49
N SER A 28 13.03 28.23 -9.77
CA SER A 28 13.81 28.32 -8.53
C SER A 28 15.21 28.95 -8.75
N TYR A 29 15.71 28.92 -9.99
CA TYR A 29 16.94 29.57 -10.41
C TYR A 29 16.69 30.94 -11.07
N GLY A 30 15.46 31.47 -10.98
CA GLY A 30 15.10 32.75 -11.63
C GLY A 30 15.01 32.68 -13.15
N ILE A 31 14.83 31.47 -13.72
CA ILE A 31 14.76 31.23 -15.16
C ILE A 31 13.29 31.07 -15.55
N ASN A 32 12.85 31.79 -16.59
CA ASN A 32 11.51 31.67 -17.15
C ASN A 32 11.47 30.74 -18.38
N LEU A 33 10.28 30.19 -18.66
CA LEU A 33 10.04 29.36 -19.83
C LEU A 33 9.30 30.15 -20.89
N ILE A 34 9.76 30.07 -22.13
CA ILE A 34 9.05 30.53 -23.32
C ILE A 34 8.78 29.30 -24.22
N CYS A 35 7.50 29.11 -24.54
CA CYS A 35 7.08 28.08 -25.50
C CYS A 35 6.54 28.75 -26.76
N ILE A 36 7.14 28.42 -27.91
CA ILE A 36 6.89 29.14 -29.16
C ILE A 36 5.54 28.76 -29.75
N GLU A 37 5.25 27.47 -29.86
CA GLU A 37 4.04 26.98 -30.54
C GLU A 37 2.77 27.38 -29.78
N GLU A 38 2.78 27.23 -28.46
CA GLU A 38 1.63 27.57 -27.62
C GLU A 38 1.60 29.07 -27.19
N GLY A 39 2.62 29.85 -27.56
CA GLY A 39 2.71 31.29 -27.23
C GLY A 39 2.80 31.58 -25.73
N ILE A 40 3.41 30.67 -24.96
CA ILE A 40 3.45 30.75 -23.51
C ILE A 40 4.74 31.44 -23.06
N ASP A 41 4.59 32.43 -22.16
CA ASP A 41 5.70 33.03 -21.43
C ASP A 41 5.39 32.97 -19.93
N SER A 42 6.16 32.17 -19.18
CA SER A 42 5.95 31.97 -17.76
C SER A 42 6.21 33.21 -16.89
N SER A 43 6.84 34.24 -17.45
CA SER A 43 7.04 35.54 -16.77
C SER A 43 5.78 36.40 -16.75
N GLN A 44 4.84 36.16 -17.65
CA GLN A 44 3.61 36.94 -17.82
C GLN A 44 2.44 36.34 -17.03
N THR A 45 1.37 37.13 -16.86
CA THR A 45 0.14 36.70 -16.16
C THR A 45 -0.52 35.50 -16.84
N SER A 46 -0.51 35.45 -18.18
CA SER A 46 -1.00 34.31 -18.97
C SER A 46 -0.23 33.02 -18.67
N GLY A 47 1.10 33.10 -18.52
CA GLY A 47 1.93 31.97 -18.14
C GLY A 47 1.63 31.47 -16.72
N LYS A 48 1.39 32.37 -15.76
CA LYS A 48 0.98 31.97 -14.40
C LYS A 48 -0.37 31.30 -14.38
N LEU A 49 -1.33 31.75 -15.20
CA LEU A 49 -2.62 31.09 -15.34
C LEU A 49 -2.45 29.66 -15.87
N LEU A 50 -1.61 29.49 -16.90
CA LEU A 50 -1.31 28.16 -17.44
C LEU A 50 -0.70 27.23 -16.40
N ILE A 51 0.25 27.70 -15.56
CA ILE A 51 0.83 26.90 -14.48
C ILE A 51 -0.27 26.43 -13.53
N SER A 52 -1.22 27.32 -13.19
CA SER A 52 -2.34 26.97 -12.32
C SER A 52 -3.25 25.89 -12.96
N VAL A 53 -3.52 25.99 -14.26
CA VAL A 53 -4.29 24.98 -15.00
C VAL A 53 -3.56 23.65 -15.06
N LEU A 54 -2.25 23.65 -15.37
CA LEU A 54 -1.43 22.43 -15.38
C LEU A 54 -1.38 21.77 -14.00
N SER A 55 -1.29 22.58 -12.92
CA SER A 55 -1.34 22.05 -11.55
C SER A 55 -2.66 21.35 -11.27
N ALA A 56 -3.77 21.96 -11.65
CA ALA A 56 -5.09 21.35 -11.47
C ALA A 56 -5.25 20.06 -12.28
N VAL A 57 -4.78 20.04 -13.54
CA VAL A 57 -4.79 18.82 -14.38
C VAL A 57 -3.93 17.72 -13.77
N ALA A 58 -2.73 18.05 -13.30
CA ALA A 58 -1.84 17.07 -12.66
C ALA A 58 -2.46 16.47 -11.38
N GLU A 59 -3.20 17.26 -10.61
CA GLU A 59 -3.91 16.79 -9.42
C GLU A 59 -5.05 15.84 -9.79
N ILE A 60 -5.86 16.17 -10.80
CA ILE A 60 -6.93 15.31 -11.32
C ILE A 60 -6.37 13.99 -11.87
N GLU A 61 -5.27 14.02 -12.62
CA GLU A 61 -4.61 12.81 -13.13
C GLU A 61 -4.16 11.91 -11.97
N ARG A 62 -3.57 12.50 -10.92
CA ARG A 62 -3.14 11.77 -9.73
C ARG A 62 -4.32 11.12 -8.99
N GLU A 63 -5.42 11.84 -8.83
CA GLU A 63 -6.63 11.31 -8.19
C GLU A 63 -7.21 10.14 -9.00
N ASN A 64 -7.30 10.28 -10.32
CA ASN A 64 -7.76 9.22 -11.21
C ASN A 64 -6.89 7.94 -11.12
N ILE A 65 -5.56 8.08 -11.07
CA ILE A 65 -4.64 6.94 -10.92
C ILE A 65 -4.87 6.24 -9.57
N ILE A 66 -5.05 7.00 -8.48
CA ILE A 66 -5.35 6.45 -7.16
C ILE A 66 -6.67 5.68 -7.20
N GLU A 67 -7.73 6.27 -7.75
CA GLU A 67 -9.04 5.65 -7.85
C GLU A 67 -8.99 4.35 -8.67
N GLN A 68 -8.38 4.37 -9.85
CA GLN A 68 -8.21 3.19 -10.69
C GLN A 68 -7.43 2.08 -9.96
N THR A 69 -6.36 2.45 -9.26
CA THR A 69 -5.55 1.50 -8.48
C THR A 69 -6.36 0.87 -7.35
N MET A 70 -7.15 1.68 -6.63
CA MET A 70 -8.00 1.20 -5.54
C MET A 70 -9.12 0.31 -6.04
N ASN A 71 -9.75 0.66 -7.17
CA ASN A 71 -10.77 -0.15 -7.82
C ASN A 71 -10.21 -1.49 -8.31
N GLY A 72 -9.04 -1.49 -8.94
CA GLY A 72 -8.36 -2.72 -9.35
C GLY A 72 -8.03 -3.64 -8.17
N ARG A 73 -7.56 -3.09 -7.05
CA ARG A 73 -7.29 -3.86 -5.82
C ARG A 73 -8.58 -4.42 -5.21
N ARG A 74 -9.66 -3.64 -5.21
CA ARG A 74 -10.98 -4.08 -4.70
C ARG A 74 -11.51 -5.23 -5.54
N GLU A 75 -11.43 -5.11 -6.85
CA GLU A 75 -11.88 -6.16 -7.77
C GLU A 75 -11.03 -7.43 -7.63
N LYS A 76 -9.72 -7.30 -7.52
CA LYS A 76 -8.84 -8.42 -7.22
C LYS A 76 -9.23 -9.14 -5.92
N ALA A 77 -9.57 -8.40 -4.87
CA ALA A 77 -10.02 -8.99 -3.61
C ALA A 77 -11.37 -9.71 -3.75
N ARG A 78 -12.30 -9.17 -4.55
CA ARG A 78 -13.59 -9.83 -4.85
C ARG A 78 -13.41 -11.16 -5.58
N GLN A 79 -12.40 -11.25 -6.43
CA GLN A 79 -12.05 -12.48 -7.16
C GLN A 79 -11.22 -13.46 -6.32
N GLY A 80 -11.08 -13.24 -5.02
CA GLY A 80 -10.28 -14.09 -4.13
C GLY A 80 -8.77 -13.90 -4.25
N GLY A 81 -8.30 -12.89 -5.00
CA GLY A 81 -6.89 -12.61 -5.17
C GLY A 81 -6.27 -11.90 -3.95
N TRP A 82 -5.08 -12.32 -3.56
CA TRP A 82 -4.35 -11.72 -2.45
C TRP A 82 -3.81 -10.33 -2.80
N ASN A 83 -4.18 -9.32 -2.02
CA ASN A 83 -3.70 -7.93 -2.17
C ASN A 83 -2.65 -7.51 -1.13
N GLY A 84 -2.26 -8.42 -0.24
CA GLY A 84 -1.21 -8.17 0.74
C GLY A 84 0.20 -8.32 0.15
N GLY A 85 1.22 -7.94 0.90
CA GLY A 85 2.61 -8.20 0.54
C GLY A 85 2.95 -9.68 0.75
N PHE A 86 3.34 -10.05 1.98
CA PHE A 86 3.65 -11.43 2.32
C PHE A 86 2.39 -12.26 2.54
N ALA A 87 2.43 -13.54 2.12
CA ALA A 87 1.38 -14.49 2.46
C ALA A 87 1.29 -14.65 3.99
N PRO A 88 0.09 -14.88 4.56
CA PRO A 88 -0.06 -15.24 5.97
C PRO A 88 0.74 -16.50 6.30
N TYR A 89 1.14 -16.67 7.57
CA TYR A 89 1.81 -17.88 8.02
C TYR A 89 0.94 -19.12 7.75
N GLY A 90 1.51 -20.21 7.28
CA GLY A 90 0.76 -21.40 6.82
C GLY A 90 0.30 -21.33 5.36
N TYR A 91 0.61 -20.24 4.65
CA TYR A 91 0.31 -20.09 3.24
C TYR A 91 1.51 -19.55 2.46
N TYR A 92 1.58 -19.90 1.18
CA TYR A 92 2.45 -19.25 0.20
C TYR A 92 1.62 -18.69 -0.95
N LEU A 93 2.21 -17.74 -1.68
CA LEU A 93 1.55 -17.08 -2.79
C LEU A 93 2.04 -17.65 -4.11
N LYS A 94 1.12 -18.16 -4.92
CA LYS A 94 1.38 -18.58 -6.30
C LYS A 94 0.26 -18.07 -7.20
N ASP A 95 0.59 -17.44 -8.30
CA ASP A 95 -0.37 -16.89 -9.29
C ASP A 95 -1.46 -16.02 -8.65
N ASN A 96 -1.09 -15.17 -7.68
CA ASN A 96 -1.98 -14.33 -6.87
C ASN A 96 -2.97 -15.07 -5.96
N GLN A 97 -2.87 -16.39 -5.83
CA GLN A 97 -3.68 -17.22 -4.95
C GLN A 97 -2.87 -17.66 -3.74
N LEU A 98 -3.55 -17.76 -2.59
CA LEU A 98 -2.99 -18.34 -1.38
C LEU A 98 -3.12 -19.85 -1.43
N LEU A 99 -2.01 -20.56 -1.40
CA LEU A 99 -1.94 -22.00 -1.30
C LEU A 99 -1.37 -22.39 0.07
N ILE A 100 -1.79 -23.54 0.59
CA ILE A 100 -1.37 -24.02 1.90
C ILE A 100 0.11 -24.46 1.85
N GLU A 101 0.90 -23.96 2.81
CA GLU A 101 2.25 -24.41 3.08
C GLU A 101 2.18 -25.45 4.22
N GLU A 102 2.22 -26.73 3.89
CA GLU A 102 1.93 -27.82 4.84
C GLU A 102 2.88 -27.81 6.05
N THR A 103 4.14 -27.47 5.89
CA THR A 103 5.13 -27.43 6.98
C THR A 103 4.77 -26.38 8.05
N GLU A 104 4.15 -25.27 7.65
CA GLU A 104 3.68 -24.22 8.56
C GLU A 104 2.22 -24.46 9.00
N ALA A 105 1.39 -25.05 8.13
CA ALA A 105 -0.02 -25.28 8.37
C ALA A 105 -0.26 -26.24 9.54
N GLU A 106 0.63 -27.21 9.76
CA GLU A 106 0.55 -28.11 10.90
C GLU A 106 0.60 -27.34 12.24
N ALA A 107 1.53 -26.39 12.36
CA ALA A 107 1.59 -25.53 13.55
C ALA A 107 0.31 -24.70 13.73
N ILE A 108 -0.28 -24.20 12.64
CA ILE A 108 -1.54 -23.47 12.67
C ILE A 108 -2.69 -24.34 13.19
N ARG A 109 -2.81 -25.56 12.70
CA ARG A 109 -3.83 -26.54 13.17
C ARG A 109 -3.71 -26.79 14.67
N ILE A 110 -2.48 -26.97 15.17
CA ILE A 110 -2.20 -27.15 16.60
C ILE A 110 -2.60 -25.89 17.40
N ILE A 111 -2.31 -24.68 16.89
CA ILE A 111 -2.70 -23.43 17.54
C ILE A 111 -4.21 -23.36 17.72
N PHE A 112 -4.98 -23.60 16.66
CA PHE A 112 -6.44 -23.55 16.71
C PHE A 112 -7.01 -24.65 17.60
N ASP A 113 -6.50 -25.88 17.50
CA ASP A 113 -6.91 -26.99 18.35
C ASP A 113 -6.69 -26.71 19.83
N LYS A 114 -5.47 -26.31 20.21
CA LYS A 114 -5.14 -26.01 21.61
C LYS A 114 -5.92 -24.84 22.17
N PHE A 115 -6.13 -23.78 21.37
CA PHE A 115 -6.89 -22.64 21.81
C PHE A 115 -8.39 -22.92 21.99
N ALA A 116 -8.97 -23.78 21.12
CA ALA A 116 -10.38 -24.12 21.15
C ALA A 116 -10.73 -25.21 22.18
N ASN A 117 -9.84 -26.20 22.37
CA ASN A 117 -10.11 -27.42 23.10
C ASN A 117 -9.35 -27.55 24.43
N SER A 118 -8.67 -26.49 24.90
CA SER A 118 -7.94 -26.48 26.17
C SER A 118 -8.18 -25.16 26.92
N ASP A 119 -8.12 -25.17 28.26
CA ASP A 119 -8.24 -23.97 29.10
C ASP A 119 -6.95 -23.15 29.17
N ILE A 120 -6.23 -23.05 28.03
CA ILE A 120 -4.99 -22.26 27.96
C ILE A 120 -5.18 -21.02 27.09
N GLY A 121 -4.74 -19.88 27.62
CA GLY A 121 -4.76 -18.62 26.87
C GLY A 121 -3.59 -18.53 25.86
N LEU A 122 -3.53 -17.40 25.15
CA LEU A 122 -2.52 -17.13 24.09
C LEU A 122 -1.08 -17.43 24.52
N GLY A 123 -0.71 -17.05 25.76
CA GLY A 123 0.61 -17.32 26.32
C GLY A 123 0.84 -18.81 26.58
N GLY A 124 -0.21 -19.54 26.98
CA GLY A 124 -0.16 -20.99 27.19
C GLY A 124 0.07 -21.74 25.88
N VAL A 125 -0.63 -21.35 24.81
CA VAL A 125 -0.43 -21.94 23.47
C VAL A 125 0.99 -21.70 22.98
N ALA A 126 1.51 -20.47 23.10
CA ALA A 126 2.89 -20.16 22.71
C ALA A 126 3.92 -20.98 23.51
N LYS A 127 3.73 -21.08 24.84
CA LYS A 127 4.58 -21.89 25.71
C LYS A 127 4.52 -23.37 25.33
N TYR A 128 3.33 -23.91 25.06
CA TYR A 128 3.15 -25.29 24.64
C TYR A 128 3.96 -25.59 23.37
N LEU A 129 3.83 -24.80 22.31
CA LEU A 129 4.55 -24.99 21.05
C LEU A 129 6.08 -24.96 21.26
N ASN A 130 6.57 -24.00 22.05
CA ASN A 130 8.00 -23.89 22.34
C ASN A 130 8.54 -25.09 23.14
N LEU A 131 7.76 -25.60 24.10
CA LEU A 131 8.13 -26.79 24.90
C LEU A 131 8.12 -28.08 24.07
N GLN A 132 7.21 -28.19 23.10
CA GLN A 132 7.17 -29.30 22.16
C GLN A 132 8.25 -29.23 21.08
N GLY A 133 9.09 -28.18 21.09
CA GLY A 133 10.14 -28.02 20.10
C GLY A 133 9.62 -27.64 18.71
N ILE A 134 8.34 -27.26 18.60
CA ILE A 134 7.76 -26.81 17.34
C ILE A 134 8.25 -25.38 17.07
N LYS A 135 9.19 -25.26 16.14
CA LYS A 135 9.79 -23.97 15.80
C LYS A 135 8.96 -23.24 14.77
N LYS A 136 8.88 -21.91 14.91
CA LYS A 136 8.34 -21.05 13.88
C LYS A 136 9.37 -20.89 12.76
N ILE A 137 8.97 -21.01 11.50
CA ILE A 137 9.81 -20.77 10.34
C ILE A 137 9.98 -19.25 10.15
N PRO A 138 11.20 -18.69 10.27
CA PRO A 138 11.44 -17.28 10.04
C PRO A 138 11.25 -16.93 8.56
N ARG A 139 10.39 -15.95 8.25
CA ARG A 139 10.17 -15.46 6.88
C ARG A 139 10.89 -14.14 6.58
N GLN A 140 11.44 -13.49 7.60
CA GLN A 140 12.15 -12.23 7.48
C GLN A 140 13.37 -12.24 8.41
N ASN A 141 14.41 -11.50 8.04
CA ASN A 141 15.58 -11.33 8.87
C ASN A 141 15.21 -10.76 10.25
N GLY A 142 15.79 -11.30 11.31
CA GLY A 142 15.53 -10.90 12.69
C GLY A 142 14.26 -11.48 13.31
N THR A 143 13.51 -12.33 12.59
CA THR A 143 12.36 -13.02 13.17
C THR A 143 12.82 -14.19 14.04
N LEU A 144 12.35 -14.24 15.30
CA LEU A 144 12.65 -15.32 16.22
C LEU A 144 11.93 -16.62 15.81
N GLU A 145 12.59 -17.76 15.99
CA GLU A 145 12.00 -19.09 15.77
C GLU A 145 11.01 -19.50 16.87
N THR A 146 10.96 -18.73 17.97
CA THR A 146 10.06 -18.97 19.09
C THR A 146 8.69 -18.33 18.89
N TRP A 147 7.67 -19.00 19.39
CA TRP A 147 6.31 -18.49 19.41
C TRP A 147 6.10 -17.49 20.55
N SER A 148 5.39 -16.41 20.27
CA SER A 148 4.97 -15.42 21.26
C SER A 148 3.44 -15.32 21.31
N SER A 149 2.89 -14.90 22.45
CA SER A 149 1.46 -14.66 22.60
C SER A 149 0.91 -13.65 21.60
N HIS A 150 1.71 -12.65 21.25
CA HIS A 150 1.36 -11.68 20.23
C HIS A 150 1.19 -12.31 18.84
N PHE A 151 2.13 -13.18 18.45
CA PHE A 151 2.05 -13.85 17.14
C PHE A 151 0.88 -14.84 17.07
N ILE A 152 0.61 -15.59 18.17
CA ILE A 152 -0.57 -16.46 18.28
C ILE A 152 -1.86 -15.63 18.09
N ARG A 153 -1.95 -14.47 18.74
CA ARG A 153 -3.10 -13.56 18.57
C ARG A 153 -3.27 -13.12 17.12
N LEU A 154 -2.18 -12.74 16.45
CA LEU A 154 -2.25 -12.33 15.03
C LEU A 154 -2.77 -13.45 14.13
N ILE A 155 -2.46 -14.72 14.45
CA ILE A 155 -2.98 -15.87 13.73
C ILE A 155 -4.48 -16.02 14.00
N LEU A 156 -4.90 -16.08 15.25
CA LEU A 156 -6.29 -16.31 15.62
C LEU A 156 -7.24 -15.19 15.16
N ASP A 157 -6.76 -13.94 15.15
CA ASP A 157 -7.52 -12.78 14.69
C ASP A 157 -7.57 -12.62 13.15
N ASN A 158 -6.84 -13.47 12.40
CA ASN A 158 -6.77 -13.32 10.96
C ASN A 158 -7.87 -14.12 10.25
N PRO A 159 -8.84 -13.47 9.59
CA PRO A 159 -9.96 -14.14 8.93
C PRO A 159 -9.58 -15.06 7.77
N VAL A 160 -8.33 -15.01 7.30
CA VAL A 160 -7.84 -15.89 6.22
C VAL A 160 -7.95 -17.38 6.61
N TYR A 161 -7.75 -17.70 7.89
CA TYR A 161 -7.89 -19.06 8.40
C TYR A 161 -9.34 -19.56 8.50
N CYS A 162 -10.31 -18.64 8.26
CA CYS A 162 -11.73 -18.95 8.12
C CYS A 162 -12.19 -18.84 6.66
N GLY A 163 -11.27 -18.89 5.69
CA GLY A 163 -11.59 -18.80 4.27
C GLY A 163 -12.05 -17.41 3.81
N LYS A 164 -11.55 -16.34 4.44
CA LYS A 164 -11.96 -14.96 4.11
C LYS A 164 -10.75 -14.07 3.89
N ILE A 165 -10.74 -13.33 2.78
CA ILE A 165 -9.76 -12.25 2.57
C ILE A 165 -10.33 -10.96 3.14
N ALA A 166 -9.58 -10.34 4.07
CA ALA A 166 -9.90 -9.01 4.56
C ALA A 166 -9.10 -7.97 3.78
N TYR A 167 -9.81 -7.10 3.06
CA TYR A 167 -9.23 -5.99 2.31
C TYR A 167 -9.67 -4.66 2.92
N GLY A 168 -8.75 -3.67 2.94
CA GLY A 168 -9.09 -2.32 3.37
C GLY A 168 -9.42 -2.21 4.87
N ARG A 169 -8.88 -3.08 5.73
CA ARG A 169 -9.11 -3.02 7.19
C ARG A 169 -8.66 -1.73 7.84
N ARG A 170 -7.70 -1.03 7.24
CA ARG A 170 -7.14 0.23 7.74
C ARG A 170 -7.16 1.27 6.64
N THR A 171 -7.63 2.45 6.94
CA THR A 171 -7.46 3.65 6.12
C THR A 171 -6.61 4.66 6.87
N ARG A 172 -5.81 5.43 6.12
CA ARG A 172 -5.08 6.59 6.67
C ARG A 172 -5.75 7.84 6.15
N GLU A 173 -6.11 8.72 7.06
CA GLU A 173 -6.65 10.02 6.72
C GLU A 173 -5.82 11.10 7.42
N LYS A 174 -5.49 12.16 6.69
CA LYS A 174 -4.80 13.30 7.28
C LYS A 174 -5.73 14.08 8.18
N VAL A 175 -5.28 14.39 9.39
CA VAL A 175 -5.99 15.32 10.26
C VAL A 175 -5.80 16.73 9.72
N LYS A 176 -6.90 17.43 9.38
CA LYS A 176 -6.86 18.79 8.85
C LYS A 176 -6.03 19.71 9.78
N GLY A 177 -5.08 20.46 9.18
CA GLY A 177 -4.25 21.42 9.90
C GLY A 177 -3.06 20.82 10.67
N THR A 178 -2.80 19.51 10.55
CA THR A 178 -1.67 18.87 11.20
C THR A 178 -0.88 17.97 10.23
N LYS A 179 0.35 17.57 10.64
CA LYS A 179 1.11 16.52 9.95
C LYS A 179 0.71 15.10 10.37
N ASN A 180 -0.23 15.00 11.32
CA ASN A 180 -0.65 13.73 11.88
C ASN A 180 -1.66 13.03 10.98
N GLU A 181 -1.64 11.70 11.01
CA GLU A 181 -2.60 10.82 10.35
C GLU A 181 -3.32 10.01 11.42
N TYR A 182 -4.60 9.75 11.25
CA TYR A 182 -5.30 8.78 12.05
C TYR A 182 -5.66 7.55 11.24
N PHE A 183 -5.80 6.41 11.93
CA PHE A 183 -6.18 5.16 11.32
C PHE A 183 -7.68 4.90 11.58
N GLY A 184 -8.46 4.88 10.50
CA GLY A 184 -9.81 4.34 10.53
C GLY A 184 -9.82 2.84 10.24
N PHE A 185 -10.80 2.12 10.78
CA PHE A 185 -11.03 0.72 10.47
C PHE A 185 -12.23 0.61 9.54
N ILE A 186 -12.00 0.11 8.32
CA ILE A 186 -13.07 -0.24 7.37
C ILE A 186 -13.00 -1.75 7.19
N PHE A 187 -14.08 -2.46 7.56
CA PHE A 187 -14.14 -3.91 7.35
C PHE A 187 -14.79 -4.21 5.99
N GLN A 188 -14.00 -4.69 5.04
CA GLN A 188 -14.49 -5.38 3.85
C GLN A 188 -13.94 -6.80 3.89
N LEU A 189 -14.84 -7.78 4.06
CA LEU A 189 -14.52 -9.20 4.06
C LEU A 189 -15.01 -9.78 2.73
N PHE A 190 -14.12 -10.46 2.01
CA PHE A 190 -14.44 -11.24 0.84
C PHE A 190 -14.23 -12.72 1.17
N VAL A 191 -15.10 -13.59 0.68
CA VAL A 191 -14.98 -15.05 0.82
C VAL A 191 -13.97 -15.55 -0.21
N LEU A 192 -13.04 -16.42 0.22
CA LEU A 192 -12.08 -17.11 -0.63
C LEU A 192 -12.76 -18.20 -1.45
#